data_325012b9f024fc010dd490c2110e3779
#
_entry.id   325012b9f024fc010dd490c2110e3779
#
_cell.length_a   1.000
_cell.length_b   1.000
_cell.length_c   1.000
_cell.angle_alpha   90.00
_cell.angle_beta   90.00
_cell.angle_gamma   90.00
#
_symmetry.space_group_name_H-M   'P 1'
#
loop_
_entity.id
_entity.type
_entity.pdbx_description
1 polymer ?
#
loop_
_entity_poly.entity_id
_entity_poly.type
_entity_poly.pdbx_seq_one_letter_code
_entity_poly.pdbx_strand_id
1 'polypeptide(L)'
;MNIKKLVNELVGTAVLLIAVVGSSYMAASLTSDKALSLLIVAAVTAAALAIIIKSGAAISGAHYNPAVTISSLLTSRIKVMDAVAYIVTQIIGAIIGVLIANAMFGETLIGSSSIVRSGSGQFIGEVVATAGLVYLALTATEKSGWKMIPLWIFAAYFFTSSTSFANPAVTIARIFTNAPAGIDSASVLGFIAAQIVGALLVLIAIRKRSAHE
;
A
#
# COMPACT_ATOMS: atom_id res chain seq x y z
N MET A 1 20.52 -1.42 -13.28
CA MET A 1 19.22 -0.79 -12.93
C MET A 1 18.43 -0.55 -14.21
N ASN A 2 17.20 -1.07 -14.31
CA ASN A 2 16.38 -0.94 -15.53
C ASN A 2 15.34 0.17 -15.32
N ILE A 3 15.46 1.25 -16.10
CA ILE A 3 14.58 2.44 -16.01
C ILE A 3 13.11 2.10 -16.20
N LYS A 4 12.77 1.13 -17.08
CA LYS A 4 11.38 0.72 -17.30
C LYS A 4 10.74 0.16 -16.03
N LYS A 5 11.52 -0.58 -15.22
CA LYS A 5 11.07 -1.10 -13.93
C LYS A 5 10.80 0.02 -12.93
N LEU A 6 11.69 1.01 -12.86
CA LEU A 6 11.52 2.16 -11.96
C LEU A 6 10.31 3.01 -12.34
N VAL A 7 10.15 3.29 -13.63
CA VAL A 7 8.97 4.02 -14.13
C VAL A 7 7.68 3.26 -13.81
N ASN A 8 7.68 1.93 -13.97
CA ASN A 8 6.51 1.12 -13.62
C ASN A 8 6.18 1.19 -12.11
N GLU A 9 7.19 1.09 -11.23
CA GLU A 9 7.00 1.24 -9.78
C GLU A 9 6.49 2.63 -9.41
N LEU A 10 7.05 3.69 -10.01
CA LEU A 10 6.62 5.06 -9.79
C LEU A 10 5.17 5.27 -10.22
N VAL A 11 4.85 4.91 -11.46
CA VAL A 11 3.50 5.13 -12.03
C VAL A 11 2.48 4.27 -11.31
N GLY A 12 2.77 2.99 -11.05
CA GLY A 12 1.86 2.11 -10.34
C GLY A 12 1.56 2.59 -8.92
N THR A 13 2.58 3.06 -8.19
CA THR A 13 2.36 3.62 -6.85
C THR A 13 1.60 4.96 -6.91
N ALA A 14 1.87 5.80 -7.90
CA ALA A 14 1.10 7.04 -8.10
C ALA A 14 -0.38 6.75 -8.38
N VAL A 15 -0.68 5.83 -9.30
CA VAL A 15 -2.06 5.41 -9.60
C VAL A 15 -2.76 4.85 -8.37
N LEU A 16 -2.06 4.06 -7.55
CA LEU A 16 -2.60 3.56 -6.28
C LEU A 16 -3.04 4.71 -5.37
N LEU A 17 -2.21 5.73 -5.19
CA LEU A 17 -2.53 6.86 -4.31
C LEU A 17 -3.58 7.79 -4.90
N ILE A 18 -3.61 7.98 -6.21
CA ILE A 18 -4.72 8.68 -6.88
C ILE A 18 -6.05 7.96 -6.56
N ALA A 19 -6.06 6.64 -6.65
CA ALA A 19 -7.25 5.84 -6.38
C ALA A 19 -7.68 5.94 -4.91
N VAL A 20 -6.76 5.75 -3.96
CA VAL A 20 -7.05 5.77 -2.52
C VAL A 20 -7.53 7.16 -2.07
N VAL A 21 -6.79 8.21 -2.39
CA VAL A 21 -7.08 9.57 -1.92
C VAL A 21 -8.25 10.16 -2.71
N GLY A 22 -8.27 10.00 -4.03
CA GLY A 22 -9.35 10.48 -4.88
C GLY A 22 -10.70 9.85 -4.53
N SER A 23 -10.75 8.52 -4.34
CA SER A 23 -11.99 7.86 -3.90
C SER A 23 -12.44 8.28 -2.51
N SER A 24 -11.52 8.63 -1.64
CA SER A 24 -11.82 9.14 -0.30
C SER A 24 -12.48 10.52 -0.35
N TYR A 25 -11.99 11.43 -1.19
CA TYR A 25 -12.64 12.70 -1.45
C TYR A 25 -14.03 12.52 -2.09
N MET A 26 -14.11 11.68 -3.12
CA MET A 26 -15.38 11.39 -3.79
C MET A 26 -16.41 10.79 -2.82
N ALA A 27 -16.02 9.82 -2.01
CA ALA A 27 -16.90 9.22 -1.02
C ALA A 27 -17.43 10.26 -0.02
N ALA A 28 -16.54 11.13 0.47
CA ALA A 28 -16.94 12.20 1.40
C ALA A 28 -17.91 13.23 0.77
N SER A 29 -17.85 13.46 -0.55
CA SER A 29 -18.76 14.34 -1.26
C SER A 29 -20.13 13.70 -1.55
N LEU A 30 -20.18 12.36 -1.65
CA LEU A 30 -21.39 11.62 -2.05
C LEU A 30 -22.24 11.16 -0.86
N THR A 31 -21.63 10.90 0.30
CA THR A 31 -22.33 10.32 1.44
C THR A 31 -21.69 10.67 2.77
N SER A 32 -22.52 10.78 3.81
CA SER A 32 -22.08 10.86 5.21
C SER A 32 -22.03 9.48 5.89
N ASP A 33 -22.52 8.43 5.23
CA ASP A 33 -22.47 7.07 5.76
C ASP A 33 -21.03 6.54 5.73
N LYS A 34 -20.49 6.24 6.90
CA LYS A 34 -19.10 5.78 7.07
C LYS A 34 -18.86 4.41 6.46
N ALA A 35 -19.86 3.50 6.50
CA ALA A 35 -19.71 2.16 5.94
C ALA A 35 -19.68 2.22 4.41
N LEU A 36 -20.58 3.02 3.81
CA LEU A 36 -20.61 3.24 2.36
C LEU A 36 -19.33 3.95 1.88
N SER A 37 -18.86 4.97 2.61
CA SER A 37 -17.60 5.65 2.30
C SER A 37 -16.42 4.67 2.31
N LEU A 38 -16.33 3.81 3.33
CA LEU A 38 -15.29 2.79 3.42
C LEU A 38 -15.38 1.78 2.27
N LEU A 39 -16.59 1.36 1.90
CA LEU A 39 -16.84 0.44 0.79
C LEU A 39 -16.36 1.03 -0.54
N ILE A 40 -16.67 2.29 -0.82
CA ILE A 40 -16.23 2.99 -2.03
C ILE A 40 -14.70 3.01 -2.10
N VAL A 41 -14.02 3.43 -1.03
CA VAL A 41 -12.56 3.50 -1.00
C VAL A 41 -11.94 2.12 -1.16
N ALA A 42 -12.44 1.12 -0.45
CA ALA A 42 -11.95 -0.26 -0.55
C ALA A 42 -12.11 -0.84 -1.96
N ALA A 43 -13.28 -0.66 -2.58
CA ALA A 43 -13.56 -1.16 -3.92
C ALA A 43 -12.68 -0.49 -4.99
N VAL A 44 -12.54 0.84 -4.94
CA VAL A 44 -11.72 1.59 -5.89
C VAL A 44 -10.24 1.24 -5.72
N THR A 45 -9.76 1.12 -4.47
CA THR A 45 -8.39 0.69 -4.18
C THR A 45 -8.11 -0.72 -4.72
N ALA A 46 -9.01 -1.67 -4.49
CA ALA A 46 -8.87 -3.03 -4.98
C ALA A 46 -8.88 -3.09 -6.52
N ALA A 47 -9.78 -2.35 -7.17
CA ALA A 47 -9.84 -2.27 -8.63
C ALA A 47 -8.55 -1.67 -9.22
N ALA A 48 -8.04 -0.58 -8.65
CA ALA A 48 -6.78 0.02 -9.06
C ALA A 48 -5.61 -0.96 -8.89
N LEU A 49 -5.50 -1.62 -7.72
CA LEU A 49 -4.48 -2.64 -7.48
C LEU A 49 -4.55 -3.78 -8.50
N ALA A 50 -5.74 -4.28 -8.82
CA ALA A 50 -5.90 -5.34 -9.81
C ALA A 50 -5.34 -4.93 -11.18
N ILE A 51 -5.65 -3.70 -11.62
CA ILE A 51 -5.20 -3.15 -12.90
C ILE A 51 -3.68 -2.98 -12.92
N ILE A 52 -3.11 -2.28 -11.92
CA ILE A 52 -1.67 -1.99 -11.92
C ILE A 52 -0.82 -3.24 -11.72
N ILE A 53 -1.26 -4.21 -10.89
CA ILE A 53 -0.55 -5.48 -10.75
C ILE A 53 -0.63 -6.28 -12.05
N LYS A 54 -1.81 -6.39 -12.66
CA LYS A 54 -1.98 -7.12 -13.91
C LYS A 54 -1.12 -6.58 -15.06
N SER A 55 -1.02 -5.25 -15.16
CA SER A 55 -0.25 -4.60 -16.23
C SER A 55 1.25 -4.52 -15.94
N GLY A 56 1.64 -4.44 -14.67
CA GLY A 56 3.02 -4.16 -14.27
C GLY A 56 3.83 -5.38 -13.83
N ALA A 57 3.20 -6.52 -13.51
CA ALA A 57 3.89 -7.69 -12.96
C ALA A 57 5.02 -8.20 -13.87
N ALA A 58 4.79 -8.28 -15.17
CA ALA A 58 5.79 -8.71 -16.15
C ALA A 58 6.94 -7.68 -16.35
N ILE A 59 6.74 -6.41 -15.93
CA ILE A 59 7.72 -5.34 -16.12
C ILE A 59 8.66 -5.24 -14.93
N SER A 60 8.12 -5.06 -13.71
CA SER A 60 8.89 -4.81 -12.49
C SER A 60 8.67 -5.84 -11.38
N GLY A 61 7.71 -6.71 -11.53
CA GLY A 61 7.17 -7.55 -10.46
C GLY A 61 6.02 -6.86 -9.71
N ALA A 62 5.69 -5.61 -10.06
CA ALA A 62 4.57 -4.84 -9.50
C ALA A 62 4.57 -4.81 -7.96
N HIS A 63 5.70 -4.42 -7.36
CA HIS A 63 5.80 -4.34 -5.90
C HIS A 63 4.94 -3.21 -5.36
N TYR A 64 5.09 -1.99 -5.88
CA TYR A 64 4.35 -0.76 -5.49
C TYR A 64 4.31 -0.50 -3.98
N ASN A 65 5.22 -1.16 -3.23
CA ASN A 65 5.16 -1.23 -1.78
C ASN A 65 6.56 -1.54 -1.19
N PRO A 66 7.12 -0.67 -0.33
CA PRO A 66 8.41 -0.92 0.32
C PRO A 66 8.44 -2.20 1.17
N ALA A 67 7.34 -2.58 1.85
CA ALA A 67 7.30 -3.82 2.65
C ALA A 67 7.42 -5.07 1.76
N VAL A 68 6.78 -5.08 0.59
CA VAL A 68 6.93 -6.15 -0.42
C VAL A 68 8.34 -6.15 -0.99
N THR A 69 8.91 -4.97 -1.27
CA THR A 69 10.28 -4.84 -1.81
C THR A 69 11.33 -5.34 -0.82
N ILE A 70 11.21 -4.96 0.46
CA ILE A 70 12.10 -5.44 1.54
C ILE A 70 11.97 -6.96 1.68
N SER A 71 10.76 -7.49 1.65
CA SER A 71 10.53 -8.94 1.73
C SER A 71 11.13 -9.70 0.54
N SER A 72 11.03 -9.13 -0.66
CA SER A 72 11.66 -9.67 -1.86
C SER A 72 13.19 -9.61 -1.79
N LEU A 73 13.75 -8.56 -1.19
CA LEU A 73 15.20 -8.46 -0.92
C LEU A 73 15.65 -9.53 0.06
N LEU A 74 14.97 -9.70 1.19
CA LEU A 74 15.31 -10.66 2.23
C LEU A 74 15.11 -12.13 1.81
N THR A 75 14.38 -12.36 0.71
CA THR A 75 14.24 -13.66 0.03
C THR A 75 15.10 -13.78 -1.24
N SER A 76 16.05 -12.87 -1.44
CA SER A 76 17.00 -12.85 -2.57
C SER A 76 16.35 -12.78 -3.96
N ARG A 77 15.13 -12.27 -4.06
CA ARG A 77 14.41 -12.10 -5.35
C ARG A 77 14.77 -10.80 -6.08
N ILE A 78 15.37 -9.84 -5.39
CA ILE A 78 15.83 -8.57 -5.93
C ILE A 78 17.19 -8.22 -5.32
N LYS A 79 18.05 -7.51 -6.06
CA LYS A 79 19.34 -7.02 -5.56
C LYS A 79 19.17 -5.78 -4.69
N VAL A 80 20.08 -5.53 -3.75
CA VAL A 80 20.04 -4.42 -2.82
C VAL A 80 19.85 -3.06 -3.53
N MET A 81 20.66 -2.80 -4.57
CA MET A 81 20.60 -1.53 -5.32
C MET A 81 19.25 -1.33 -6.02
N ASP A 82 18.66 -2.40 -6.58
CA ASP A 82 17.36 -2.32 -7.22
C ASP A 82 16.24 -2.16 -6.18
N ALA A 83 16.37 -2.80 -5.01
CA ALA A 83 15.41 -2.64 -3.91
C ALA A 83 15.38 -1.20 -3.38
N VAL A 84 16.55 -0.59 -3.15
CA VAL A 84 16.65 0.81 -2.72
C VAL A 84 16.01 1.74 -3.76
N ALA A 85 16.34 1.54 -5.05
CA ALA A 85 15.78 2.33 -6.14
C ALA A 85 14.25 2.17 -6.23
N TYR A 86 13.72 0.95 -6.04
CA TYR A 86 12.28 0.72 -5.99
C TYR A 86 11.62 1.50 -4.84
N ILE A 87 12.16 1.39 -3.62
CA ILE A 87 11.59 2.06 -2.45
C ILE A 87 11.55 3.59 -2.66
N VAL A 88 12.64 4.16 -3.17
CA VAL A 88 12.69 5.60 -3.47
C VAL A 88 11.64 5.99 -4.51
N THR A 89 11.53 5.26 -5.63
CA THR A 89 10.55 5.55 -6.68
C THR A 89 9.11 5.31 -6.23
N GLN A 90 8.86 4.32 -5.38
CA GLN A 90 7.55 4.07 -4.76
C GLN A 90 7.11 5.23 -3.88
N ILE A 91 8.01 5.76 -3.02
CA ILE A 91 7.71 6.91 -2.15
C ILE A 91 7.43 8.16 -3.00
N ILE A 92 8.27 8.43 -3.99
CA ILE A 92 8.08 9.57 -4.91
C ILE A 92 6.76 9.43 -5.67
N GLY A 93 6.48 8.25 -6.23
CA GLY A 93 5.23 7.97 -6.94
C GLY A 93 4.01 8.15 -6.04
N ALA A 94 4.08 7.65 -4.79
CA ALA A 94 3.02 7.81 -3.81
C ALA A 94 2.71 9.30 -3.52
N ILE A 95 3.74 10.11 -3.29
CA ILE A 95 3.58 11.55 -3.05
C ILE A 95 2.97 12.22 -4.28
N ILE A 96 3.49 11.96 -5.48
CA ILE A 96 2.93 12.50 -6.74
C ILE A 96 1.45 12.13 -6.86
N GLY A 97 1.08 10.86 -6.57
CA GLY A 97 -0.30 10.41 -6.63
C GLY A 97 -1.23 11.16 -5.68
N VAL A 98 -0.77 11.46 -4.47
CA VAL A 98 -1.52 12.28 -3.50
C VAL A 98 -1.71 13.71 -4.03
N LEU A 99 -0.63 14.34 -4.53
CA LEU A 99 -0.70 15.70 -5.06
C LEU A 99 -1.67 15.79 -6.25
N ILE A 100 -1.65 14.81 -7.16
CA ILE A 100 -2.60 14.74 -8.27
C ILE A 100 -4.04 14.60 -7.74
N ALA A 101 -4.27 13.72 -6.76
CA ALA A 101 -5.59 13.56 -6.17
C ALA A 101 -6.08 14.87 -5.52
N ASN A 102 -5.24 15.55 -4.73
CA ASN A 102 -5.58 16.85 -4.15
C ASN A 102 -5.96 17.87 -5.24
N ALA A 103 -5.14 17.97 -6.29
CA ALA A 103 -5.41 18.89 -7.42
C ALA A 103 -6.73 18.58 -8.15
N MET A 104 -7.05 17.29 -8.39
CA MET A 104 -8.29 16.87 -9.04
C MET A 104 -9.54 17.26 -8.26
N PHE A 105 -9.45 17.38 -6.94
CA PHE A 105 -10.56 17.76 -6.08
C PHE A 105 -10.53 19.24 -5.65
N GLY A 106 -9.63 20.06 -6.24
CA GLY A 106 -9.55 21.49 -5.93
C GLY A 106 -8.99 21.79 -4.53
N GLU A 107 -8.34 20.83 -3.92
CA GLU A 107 -7.76 20.94 -2.59
C GLU A 107 -6.35 21.55 -2.62
N THR A 108 -5.85 21.97 -1.46
CA THR A 108 -4.46 22.43 -1.33
C THR A 108 -3.49 21.36 -1.80
N LEU A 109 -2.63 21.68 -2.76
CA LEU A 109 -1.74 20.73 -3.42
C LEU A 109 -0.91 19.91 -2.40
N ILE A 110 -0.33 20.58 -1.42
CA ILE A 110 0.36 19.94 -0.29
C ILE A 110 -0.48 20.22 0.96
N GLY A 111 -1.40 19.31 1.26
CA GLY A 111 -2.21 19.34 2.46
C GLY A 111 -1.43 18.87 3.69
N SER A 112 -2.12 18.86 4.83
CA SER A 112 -1.59 18.29 6.08
C SER A 112 -2.72 17.57 6.82
N SER A 113 -2.59 16.27 6.99
CA SER A 113 -3.60 15.50 7.72
C SER A 113 -3.43 15.64 9.23
N SER A 114 -4.54 15.86 9.91
CA SER A 114 -4.65 15.81 11.38
C SER A 114 -5.31 14.52 11.91
N ILE A 115 -5.50 13.52 11.05
CA ILE A 115 -6.19 12.28 11.41
C ILE A 115 -5.24 11.38 12.16
N VAL A 116 -5.35 11.37 13.48
CA VAL A 116 -4.54 10.50 14.35
C VAL A 116 -4.95 9.04 14.15
N ARG A 117 -3.97 8.21 13.81
CA ARG A 117 -4.10 6.76 13.65
C ARG A 117 -3.09 6.08 14.58
N SER A 118 -3.50 5.76 15.79
CA SER A 118 -2.61 5.20 16.82
C SER A 118 -3.37 4.24 17.73
N GLY A 119 -2.58 3.52 18.54
CA GLY A 119 -3.09 2.54 19.50
C GLY A 119 -2.81 1.10 19.08
N SER A 120 -2.85 0.19 20.06
CA SER A 120 -2.52 -1.22 19.89
C SER A 120 -3.38 -1.93 18.84
N GLY A 121 -4.66 -1.60 18.78
CA GLY A 121 -5.57 -2.18 17.78
C GLY A 121 -5.16 -1.84 16.33
N GLN A 122 -4.83 -0.58 16.06
CA GLN A 122 -4.38 -0.17 14.72
C GLN A 122 -3.00 -0.74 14.38
N PHE A 123 -2.09 -0.82 15.36
CA PHE A 123 -0.81 -1.48 15.18
C PHE A 123 -0.99 -2.95 14.80
N ILE A 124 -1.80 -3.72 15.55
CA ILE A 124 -2.10 -5.12 15.23
C ILE A 124 -2.78 -5.23 13.86
N GLY A 125 -3.70 -4.31 13.53
CA GLY A 125 -4.35 -4.25 12.22
C GLY A 125 -3.35 -4.14 11.08
N GLU A 126 -2.36 -3.25 11.17
CA GLU A 126 -1.30 -3.09 10.18
C GLU A 126 -0.38 -4.32 10.10
N VAL A 127 -0.05 -4.95 11.25
CA VAL A 127 0.71 -6.21 11.26
C VAL A 127 -0.02 -7.29 10.48
N VAL A 128 -1.31 -7.51 10.75
CA VAL A 128 -2.13 -8.55 10.09
C VAL A 128 -2.31 -8.24 8.60
N ALA A 129 -2.66 -6.99 8.26
CA ALA A 129 -2.86 -6.58 6.89
C ALA A 129 -1.60 -6.78 6.04
N THR A 130 -0.44 -6.34 6.56
CA THR A 130 0.84 -6.45 5.85
C THR A 130 1.33 -7.89 5.79
N ALA A 131 1.13 -8.68 6.85
CA ALA A 131 1.50 -10.09 6.82
C ALA A 131 0.79 -10.85 5.70
N GLY A 132 -0.54 -10.71 5.58
CA GLY A 132 -1.29 -11.36 4.51
C GLY A 132 -0.91 -10.85 3.12
N LEU A 133 -0.72 -9.54 2.97
CA LEU A 133 -0.25 -8.95 1.70
C LEU A 133 1.10 -9.53 1.28
N VAL A 134 2.10 -9.52 2.17
CA VAL A 134 3.45 -10.02 1.89
C VAL A 134 3.43 -11.54 1.62
N TYR A 135 2.65 -12.29 2.38
CA TYR A 135 2.48 -13.73 2.12
C TYR A 135 1.99 -13.97 0.69
N LEU A 136 0.95 -13.29 0.26
CA LEU A 136 0.42 -13.40 -1.09
C LEU A 136 1.41 -12.91 -2.15
N ALA A 137 2.11 -11.81 -1.91
CA ALA A 137 3.11 -11.28 -2.84
C ALA A 137 4.29 -12.26 -3.03
N LEU A 138 4.64 -13.05 -2.01
CA LEU A 138 5.72 -14.02 -2.09
C LEU A 138 5.30 -15.41 -2.61
N THR A 139 4.01 -15.77 -2.48
CA THR A 139 3.54 -17.14 -2.77
C THR A 139 2.58 -17.24 -3.95
N ALA A 140 1.86 -16.16 -4.28
CA ALA A 140 0.95 -16.19 -5.41
C ALA A 140 1.70 -16.26 -6.75
N THR A 141 1.10 -16.93 -7.72
CA THR A 141 1.61 -16.96 -9.09
C THR A 141 1.20 -15.69 -9.85
N GLU A 142 1.85 -15.40 -10.98
CA GLU A 142 1.44 -14.29 -11.86
C GLU A 142 -0.04 -14.39 -12.29
N LYS A 143 -0.56 -15.61 -12.42
CA LYS A 143 -1.96 -15.84 -12.80
C LYS A 143 -2.96 -15.53 -11.70
N SER A 144 -2.55 -15.60 -10.43
CA SER A 144 -3.44 -15.43 -9.27
C SER A 144 -3.17 -14.13 -8.49
N GLY A 145 -1.94 -13.64 -8.44
CA GLY A 145 -1.53 -12.49 -7.61
C GLY A 145 -2.36 -11.23 -7.86
N TRP A 146 -2.61 -10.90 -9.13
CA TRP A 146 -3.41 -9.73 -9.50
C TRP A 146 -4.89 -9.80 -9.09
N LYS A 147 -5.36 -10.97 -8.66
CA LYS A 147 -6.70 -11.16 -8.09
C LYS A 147 -6.63 -11.23 -6.57
N MET A 148 -5.74 -12.07 -6.03
CA MET A 148 -5.70 -12.39 -4.60
C MET A 148 -5.22 -11.22 -3.75
N ILE A 149 -4.22 -10.48 -4.22
CA ILE A 149 -3.69 -9.31 -3.49
C ILE A 149 -4.76 -8.21 -3.35
N PRO A 150 -5.44 -7.78 -4.44
CA PRO A 150 -6.52 -6.81 -4.32
C PRO A 150 -7.69 -7.27 -3.45
N LEU A 151 -8.09 -8.56 -3.55
CA LEU A 151 -9.13 -9.12 -2.70
C LEU A 151 -8.75 -9.15 -1.22
N TRP A 152 -7.49 -9.46 -0.90
CA TRP A 152 -6.98 -9.37 0.47
C TRP A 152 -7.08 -7.94 1.00
N ILE A 153 -6.59 -6.96 0.24
CA ILE A 153 -6.64 -5.55 0.64
C ILE A 153 -8.09 -5.08 0.79
N PHE A 154 -8.98 -5.43 -0.14
CA PHE A 154 -10.41 -5.12 -0.03
C PHE A 154 -11.01 -5.65 1.28
N ALA A 155 -10.78 -6.92 1.60
CA ALA A 155 -11.26 -7.52 2.84
C ALA A 155 -10.63 -6.86 4.07
N ALA A 156 -9.31 -6.60 4.04
CA ALA A 156 -8.56 -6.03 5.15
C ALA A 156 -9.00 -4.59 5.50
N TYR A 157 -9.55 -3.83 4.56
CA TYR A 157 -10.20 -2.55 4.87
C TYR A 157 -11.30 -2.69 5.91
N PHE A 158 -12.00 -3.84 5.96
CA PHE A 158 -13.15 -4.06 6.85
C PHE A 158 -12.82 -4.84 8.11
N PHE A 159 -11.87 -5.78 8.06
CA PHE A 159 -11.57 -6.59 9.23
C PHE A 159 -10.40 -6.06 10.06
N THR A 160 -9.67 -5.04 9.60
CA THR A 160 -8.63 -4.37 10.39
C THR A 160 -9.06 -3.00 10.84
N SER A 161 -8.73 -2.63 12.09
CA SER A 161 -9.06 -1.31 12.63
C SER A 161 -8.24 -0.17 12.02
N SER A 162 -7.16 -0.49 11.30
CA SER A 162 -6.28 0.47 10.61
C SER A 162 -6.76 0.85 9.21
N THR A 163 -7.77 0.15 8.68
CA THR A 163 -8.17 0.22 7.26
C THR A 163 -7.07 -0.19 6.28
N SER A 164 -6.14 -1.05 6.73
CA SER A 164 -5.16 -1.75 5.89
C SER A 164 -4.34 -0.83 4.97
N PHE A 165 -3.52 0.06 5.55
CA PHE A 165 -2.53 0.78 4.74
C PHE A 165 -1.52 -0.20 4.16
N ALA A 166 -0.99 -1.10 5.00
CA ALA A 166 -0.13 -2.23 4.64
C ALA A 166 1.04 -1.88 3.70
N ASN A 167 1.47 -0.59 3.67
CA ASN A 167 2.41 -0.05 2.70
C ASN A 167 3.10 1.21 3.24
N PRO A 168 4.42 1.18 3.50
CA PRO A 168 5.15 2.35 3.99
C PRO A 168 5.10 3.57 3.06
N ALA A 169 5.12 3.39 1.73
CA ALA A 169 5.02 4.51 0.79
C ALA A 169 3.64 5.18 0.85
N VAL A 170 2.57 4.39 0.92
CA VAL A 170 1.20 4.87 1.15
C VAL A 170 1.09 5.62 2.47
N THR A 171 1.69 5.07 3.54
CA THR A 171 1.67 5.68 4.87
C THR A 171 2.34 7.06 4.87
N ILE A 172 3.53 7.16 4.27
CA ILE A 172 4.26 8.44 4.16
C ILE A 172 3.48 9.46 3.34
N ALA A 173 3.01 9.06 2.17
CA ALA A 173 2.39 10.00 1.24
C ALA A 173 1.06 10.58 1.76
N ARG A 174 0.31 9.81 2.54
CA ARG A 174 -0.99 10.24 3.08
C ARG A 174 -0.91 11.31 4.18
N ILE A 175 0.31 11.74 4.59
CA ILE A 175 0.52 12.94 5.39
C ILE A 175 0.09 14.20 4.61
N PHE A 176 0.29 14.20 3.29
CA PHE A 176 0.16 15.37 2.42
C PHE A 176 -1.24 15.59 1.86
N THR A 177 -2.29 15.12 2.56
CA THR A 177 -3.67 15.31 2.12
C THR A 177 -4.62 15.60 3.30
N ASN A 178 -5.64 16.42 3.06
CA ASN A 178 -6.74 16.67 4.00
C ASN A 178 -7.89 15.66 3.83
N ALA A 179 -7.79 14.73 2.89
CA ALA A 179 -8.79 13.70 2.65
C ALA A 179 -9.05 12.84 3.91
N PRO A 180 -10.25 12.24 4.06
CA PRO A 180 -10.50 11.28 5.14
C PRO A 180 -9.55 10.07 5.15
N ALA A 181 -8.91 9.80 3.99
CA ALA A 181 -7.84 8.81 3.88
C ALA A 181 -6.51 9.23 4.53
N GLY A 182 -6.33 10.47 4.96
CA GLY A 182 -5.07 10.99 5.52
C GLY A 182 -4.61 10.30 6.81
N ILE A 183 -3.38 10.62 7.21
CA ILE A 183 -2.77 10.20 8.49
C ILE A 183 -1.95 11.35 9.08
N ASP A 184 -2.09 11.58 10.37
CA ASP A 184 -1.23 12.52 11.10
C ASP A 184 0.22 12.04 11.11
N SER A 185 1.16 12.98 10.96
CA SER A 185 2.60 12.67 10.86
C SER A 185 3.14 11.91 12.08
N ALA A 186 2.63 12.16 13.27
CA ALA A 186 3.05 11.46 14.50
C ALA A 186 2.65 9.96 14.49
N SER A 187 1.66 9.58 13.70
CA SER A 187 1.18 8.19 13.58
C SER A 187 2.01 7.35 12.60
N VAL A 188 2.79 7.98 11.72
CA VAL A 188 3.47 7.31 10.59
C VAL A 188 4.48 6.26 11.03
N LEU A 189 5.33 6.60 12.00
CA LEU A 189 6.37 5.67 12.46
C LEU A 189 5.77 4.40 13.07
N GLY A 190 4.68 4.52 13.82
CA GLY A 190 3.96 3.37 14.38
C GLY A 190 3.40 2.45 13.30
N PHE A 191 2.82 3.01 12.26
CA PHE A 191 2.30 2.25 11.12
C PHE A 191 3.42 1.54 10.34
N ILE A 192 4.50 2.24 10.01
CA ILE A 192 5.64 1.65 9.31
C ILE A 192 6.26 0.53 10.14
N ALA A 193 6.45 0.73 11.45
CA ALA A 193 6.97 -0.31 12.34
C ALA A 193 6.09 -1.56 12.33
N ALA A 194 4.76 -1.39 12.43
CA ALA A 194 3.80 -2.50 12.37
C ALA A 194 3.86 -3.24 11.03
N GLN A 195 3.96 -2.50 9.92
CA GLN A 195 4.07 -3.07 8.57
C GLN A 195 5.35 -3.89 8.41
N ILE A 196 6.48 -3.41 8.92
CA ILE A 196 7.74 -4.16 8.89
C ILE A 196 7.66 -5.41 9.77
N VAL A 197 7.07 -5.31 10.97
CA VAL A 197 6.84 -6.48 11.83
C VAL A 197 5.98 -7.52 11.10
N GLY A 198 4.87 -7.12 10.47
CA GLY A 198 4.02 -8.04 9.70
C GLY A 198 4.78 -8.75 8.57
N ALA A 199 5.60 -8.01 7.83
CA ALA A 199 6.45 -8.56 6.78
C ALA A 199 7.46 -9.58 7.32
N LEU A 200 8.15 -9.26 8.42
CA LEU A 200 9.14 -10.15 9.04
C LEU A 200 8.54 -11.44 9.59
N LEU A 201 7.36 -11.38 10.20
CA LEU A 201 6.66 -12.57 10.68
C LEU A 201 6.39 -13.57 9.56
N VAL A 202 5.99 -13.11 8.38
CA VAL A 202 5.78 -13.96 7.20
C VAL A 202 7.09 -14.59 6.73
N LEU A 203 8.17 -13.83 6.70
CA LEU A 203 9.47 -14.36 6.29
C LEU A 203 9.97 -15.48 7.21
N ILE A 204 9.75 -15.33 8.52
CA ILE A 204 10.06 -16.37 9.50
C ILE A 204 9.21 -17.64 9.25
N ALA A 205 7.90 -17.46 9.01
CA ALA A 205 6.99 -18.57 8.76
C ALA A 205 7.33 -19.34 7.48
N ILE A 206 7.64 -18.62 6.38
CA ILE A 206 8.01 -19.26 5.10
C ILE A 206 9.34 -20.03 5.23
N ARG A 207 10.35 -19.46 5.91
CA ARG A 207 11.65 -20.13 6.11
C ARG A 207 11.51 -21.41 6.92
N LYS A 208 10.71 -21.41 7.98
CA LYS A 208 10.45 -22.61 8.79
C LYS A 208 9.79 -23.72 7.98
N ARG A 209 8.84 -23.38 7.10
CA ARG A 209 8.18 -24.34 6.23
C ARG A 209 9.18 -25.02 5.27
N SER A 210 10.02 -24.22 4.59
CA SER A 210 11.04 -24.77 3.66
C SER A 210 12.15 -25.59 4.32
N ALA A 211 12.32 -25.50 5.65
CA ALA A 211 13.28 -26.32 6.39
C ALA A 211 12.71 -27.69 6.82
N HIS A 212 11.40 -27.91 6.68
CA HIS A 212 10.71 -29.16 7.02
C HIS A 212 10.24 -29.96 5.78
N GLU A 213 10.38 -29.40 4.59
CA GLU A 213 10.18 -30.06 3.28
C GLU A 213 11.51 -30.54 2.70
#